data_1d546cfeb8175fd579a683c3030d66f6
#
_entry.id   1d546cfeb8175fd579a683c3030d66f6
#
_cell.length_a   1.000
_cell.length_b   1.000
_cell.length_c   1.000
_cell.angle_alpha   90.00
_cell.angle_beta   90.00
_cell.angle_gamma   90.00
#
_symmetry.space_group_name_H-M   'P 1'
#
loop_
_entity.id
_entity.type
_entity.pdbx_description
1 polymer ?
#
loop_
_entity_poly.entity_id
_entity_poly.type
_entity_poly.pdbx_seq_one_letter_code
_entity_poly.pdbx_strand_id
1 'polypeptide(L)'
;MKSIDEYLSELYRLDVKLWVEGNATSAQDKRLRFNAPEEIITTEFIAELKERKSEIVTFLSEVQQSIHRPQETIQPVSRQQDLSLSFAQQRLWFLEQLQPGTATYNIPSAVRLKGELKIDIFEKSLNEIINRHEILRTNFILKKERPIQVISSDSSLKINQLDLQNLDAKEQEAQVIQLMTQELQKPFDLAQDLLIRVTLLKLSATEFVVFLTMHHIVSDGWSMEIFIRELATIYTAYCQQQPSPLPQLSIQYADFAMWQREWLQGEVLEQQLSYWKNKLNGTLPILQLPTDFPRARIQTFQGANQTFEISKKITEQIRTLSQTEGVTLFILLLAVLKILLYRYTGLEDIIIGSPVANRNRKEIEGLIGFFINTLVLRSNLSGNPTFREFLQEVKTTTWSAYDHQDLPFEKLVEHLHPERDLSYNPLFQVK
;
A
#
# COMPACT_ATOMS: atom_id res chain seq x y z
N MET A 1 35.91 -19.66 -9.19
CA MET A 1 34.87 -18.92 -9.92
C MET A 1 33.78 -18.55 -8.93
N LYS A 2 33.35 -17.29 -8.86
CA LYS A 2 32.25 -16.90 -7.95
C LYS A 2 30.96 -17.61 -8.38
N SER A 3 30.08 -17.95 -7.42
CA SER A 3 28.75 -18.48 -7.76
C SER A 3 27.95 -17.46 -8.57
N ILE A 4 26.92 -17.88 -9.30
CA ILE A 4 26.11 -16.97 -10.09
C ILE A 4 25.41 -15.93 -9.23
N ASP A 5 24.96 -16.31 -8.04
CA ASP A 5 24.31 -15.43 -7.06
C ASP A 5 25.25 -14.35 -6.55
N GLU A 6 26.51 -14.71 -6.24
CA GLU A 6 27.53 -13.76 -5.81
C GLU A 6 27.89 -12.79 -6.93
N TYR A 7 28.00 -13.29 -8.17
CA TYR A 7 28.30 -12.48 -9.34
C TYR A 7 27.18 -11.47 -9.65
N LEU A 8 25.93 -11.92 -9.69
CA LEU A 8 24.79 -11.03 -9.94
C LEU A 8 24.60 -10.02 -8.80
N SER A 9 24.86 -10.42 -7.55
CA SER A 9 24.83 -9.50 -6.41
C SER A 9 25.89 -8.41 -6.51
N GLU A 10 27.07 -8.74 -7.03
CA GLU A 10 28.15 -7.78 -7.25
C GLU A 10 27.79 -6.81 -8.39
N LEU A 11 27.27 -7.29 -9.50
CA LEU A 11 26.79 -6.47 -10.59
C LEU A 11 25.66 -5.52 -10.15
N TYR A 12 24.74 -6.00 -9.33
CA TYR A 12 23.68 -5.18 -8.78
C TYR A 12 24.21 -4.05 -7.86
N ARG A 13 25.28 -4.31 -7.10
CA ARG A 13 25.97 -3.29 -6.27
C ARG A 13 26.63 -2.19 -7.11
N LEU A 14 27.01 -2.53 -8.35
CA LEU A 14 27.60 -1.61 -9.33
C LEU A 14 26.54 -0.91 -10.19
N ASP A 15 25.25 -0.97 -9.79
CA ASP A 15 24.08 -0.44 -10.53
C ASP A 15 23.95 -1.02 -11.96
N VAL A 16 24.42 -2.26 -12.14
CA VAL A 16 24.25 -2.98 -13.40
C VAL A 16 22.93 -3.75 -13.34
N LYS A 17 22.02 -3.45 -14.25
CA LYS A 17 20.73 -4.14 -14.41
C LYS A 17 20.82 -5.11 -15.59
N LEU A 18 20.48 -6.37 -15.34
CA LEU A 18 20.46 -7.43 -16.34
C LEU A 18 19.02 -7.92 -16.55
N TRP A 19 18.63 -8.17 -17.79
CA TRP A 19 17.35 -8.82 -18.10
C TRP A 19 17.47 -9.67 -19.38
N VAL A 20 16.54 -10.60 -19.53
CA VAL A 20 16.46 -11.50 -20.68
C VAL A 20 15.33 -11.04 -21.59
N GLU A 21 15.61 -10.87 -22.88
CA GLU A 21 14.65 -10.48 -23.91
C GLU A 21 14.41 -11.64 -24.89
N GLY A 22 13.13 -11.95 -25.15
CA GLY A 22 12.70 -12.96 -26.13
C GLY A 22 11.91 -14.13 -25.53
N ASN A 23 10.88 -14.60 -26.28
CA ASN A 23 9.98 -15.71 -25.91
C ASN A 23 10.50 -17.09 -26.39
N ALA A 24 11.79 -17.24 -26.67
CA ALA A 24 12.34 -18.49 -27.17
C ALA A 24 12.40 -19.58 -26.09
N THR A 25 12.07 -20.81 -26.47
CA THR A 25 12.09 -21.99 -25.61
C THR A 25 13.50 -22.49 -25.25
N SER A 26 14.54 -22.04 -25.99
CA SER A 26 15.94 -22.38 -25.74
C SER A 26 16.70 -21.21 -25.12
N ALA A 27 17.53 -21.49 -24.10
CA ALA A 27 18.38 -20.49 -23.45
C ALA A 27 19.40 -19.85 -24.42
N GLN A 28 19.76 -20.55 -25.51
CA GLN A 28 20.71 -20.08 -26.52
C GLN A 28 20.13 -18.99 -27.43
N ASP A 29 18.81 -18.98 -27.63
CA ASP A 29 18.11 -18.02 -28.49
C ASP A 29 17.66 -16.76 -27.75
N LYS A 30 17.77 -16.75 -26.41
CA LYS A 30 17.44 -15.60 -25.57
C LYS A 30 18.55 -14.56 -25.62
N ARG A 31 18.15 -13.28 -25.66
CA ARG A 31 19.10 -12.15 -25.66
C ARG A 31 19.26 -11.61 -24.25
N LEU A 32 20.48 -11.70 -23.70
CA LEU A 32 20.82 -10.99 -22.46
C LEU A 32 21.00 -9.50 -22.78
N ARG A 33 20.30 -8.65 -22.05
CA ARG A 33 20.42 -7.19 -22.10
C ARG A 33 20.96 -6.68 -20.79
N PHE A 34 21.63 -5.56 -20.82
CA PHE A 34 22.10 -4.90 -19.62
C PHE A 34 22.00 -3.37 -19.75
N ASN A 35 21.88 -2.72 -18.59
CA ASN A 35 22.08 -1.30 -18.40
C ASN A 35 23.09 -1.11 -17.28
N ALA A 36 24.17 -0.37 -17.53
CA ALA A 36 25.26 -0.16 -16.58
C ALA A 36 25.79 1.28 -16.72
N PRO A 37 26.37 1.86 -15.63
CA PRO A 37 27.11 3.10 -15.72
C PRO A 37 28.27 3.00 -16.71
N GLU A 38 28.56 4.08 -17.44
CA GLU A 38 29.61 4.11 -18.48
C GLU A 38 31.00 3.68 -17.95
N GLU A 39 31.28 4.01 -16.70
CA GLU A 39 32.55 3.67 -16.01
C GLU A 39 32.75 2.17 -15.78
N ILE A 40 31.69 1.38 -15.81
CA ILE A 40 31.70 -0.08 -15.60
C ILE A 40 31.80 -0.85 -16.91
N ILE A 41 31.45 -0.23 -18.03
CA ILE A 41 31.45 -0.87 -19.35
C ILE A 41 32.86 -0.97 -19.87
N THR A 42 33.63 -1.92 -19.33
CA THR A 42 34.99 -2.23 -19.80
C THR A 42 35.01 -3.43 -20.78
N THR A 43 36.11 -3.63 -21.46
CA THR A 43 36.29 -4.79 -22.36
C THR A 43 36.21 -6.10 -21.57
N GLU A 44 36.78 -6.11 -20.35
CA GLU A 44 36.77 -7.24 -19.44
C GLU A 44 35.35 -7.55 -18.98
N PHE A 45 34.56 -6.51 -18.58
CA PHE A 45 33.17 -6.66 -18.18
C PHE A 45 32.32 -7.29 -19.31
N ILE A 46 32.49 -6.83 -20.54
CA ILE A 46 31.76 -7.39 -21.69
C ILE A 46 32.20 -8.83 -21.98
N ALA A 47 33.48 -9.16 -21.82
CA ALA A 47 33.99 -10.50 -21.99
C ALA A 47 33.41 -11.47 -20.96
N GLU A 48 33.40 -11.08 -19.71
CA GLU A 48 32.85 -11.87 -18.59
C GLU A 48 31.34 -12.10 -18.71
N LEU A 49 30.59 -11.07 -19.11
CA LEU A 49 29.14 -11.22 -19.40
C LEU A 49 28.88 -12.18 -20.57
N LYS A 50 29.75 -12.19 -21.59
CA LYS A 50 29.65 -13.13 -22.71
C LYS A 50 29.98 -14.56 -22.27
N GLU A 51 31.01 -14.76 -21.50
CA GLU A 51 31.45 -16.06 -21.03
C GLU A 51 30.36 -16.69 -20.13
N ARG A 52 29.78 -15.88 -19.22
CA ARG A 52 28.76 -16.34 -18.28
C ARG A 52 27.34 -16.20 -18.80
N LYS A 53 27.14 -15.81 -20.08
CA LYS A 53 25.82 -15.54 -20.65
C LYS A 53 24.83 -16.68 -20.42
N SER A 54 25.25 -17.93 -20.69
CA SER A 54 24.36 -19.09 -20.56
C SER A 54 23.91 -19.29 -19.11
N GLU A 55 24.82 -19.16 -18.14
CA GLU A 55 24.56 -19.30 -16.72
C GLU A 55 23.63 -18.18 -16.22
N ILE A 56 23.91 -16.92 -16.61
CA ILE A 56 23.07 -15.77 -16.28
C ILE A 56 21.66 -15.91 -16.88
N VAL A 57 21.56 -16.30 -18.16
CA VAL A 57 20.25 -16.48 -18.82
C VAL A 57 19.45 -17.62 -18.18
N THR A 58 20.10 -18.72 -17.82
CA THR A 58 19.43 -19.83 -17.10
C THR A 58 18.94 -19.36 -15.76
N PHE A 59 19.78 -18.77 -14.93
CA PHE A 59 19.42 -18.25 -13.61
C PHE A 59 18.29 -17.22 -13.68
N LEU A 60 18.43 -16.18 -14.52
CA LEU A 60 17.38 -15.17 -14.69
C LEU A 60 16.08 -15.75 -15.25
N SER A 61 16.17 -16.81 -16.09
CA SER A 61 14.99 -17.50 -16.62
C SER A 61 14.34 -18.39 -15.55
N GLU A 62 15.09 -19.04 -14.69
CA GLU A 62 14.59 -19.81 -13.55
C GLU A 62 13.97 -18.89 -12.49
N VAL A 63 14.59 -17.76 -12.20
CA VAL A 63 14.02 -16.70 -11.36
C VAL A 63 12.77 -16.12 -12.02
N GLN A 64 12.79 -15.85 -13.31
CA GLN A 64 11.59 -15.45 -14.04
C GLN A 64 10.52 -16.55 -14.12
N GLN A 65 10.87 -17.83 -14.22
CA GLN A 65 9.90 -18.94 -14.18
C GLN A 65 9.39 -19.25 -12.77
N SER A 66 10.17 -19.04 -11.75
CA SER A 66 9.70 -19.10 -10.35
C SER A 66 8.82 -17.89 -9.98
N ILE A 67 9.07 -16.74 -10.61
CA ILE A 67 8.22 -15.54 -10.54
C ILE A 67 7.04 -15.65 -11.54
N HIS A 68 7.22 -16.36 -12.66
CA HIS A 68 6.23 -16.61 -13.70
C HIS A 68 5.76 -18.07 -13.69
N ARG A 69 4.98 -18.46 -12.67
CA ARG A 69 3.72 -19.17 -13.05
C ARG A 69 3.01 -18.19 -13.99
N PRO A 70 2.40 -18.63 -15.10
CA PRO A 70 1.58 -17.72 -15.91
C PRO A 70 0.54 -17.13 -14.95
N GLN A 71 0.85 -15.95 -14.44
CA GLN A 71 -0.10 -15.22 -13.62
C GLN A 71 -1.19 -14.85 -14.59
N GLU A 72 -2.31 -15.58 -14.51
CA GLU A 72 -3.48 -15.28 -15.32
C GLU A 72 -3.73 -13.78 -15.21
N THR A 73 -3.68 -13.11 -16.36
CA THR A 73 -3.92 -11.67 -16.46
C THR A 73 -5.32 -11.40 -15.91
N ILE A 74 -5.47 -10.42 -15.04
CA ILE A 74 -6.78 -10.06 -14.51
C ILE A 74 -7.67 -9.64 -15.68
N GLN A 75 -8.80 -10.34 -15.87
CA GLN A 75 -9.73 -10.08 -16.96
C GLN A 75 -10.96 -9.31 -16.44
N PRO A 76 -11.52 -8.42 -17.26
CA PRO A 76 -12.79 -7.78 -16.94
C PRO A 76 -13.90 -8.83 -16.76
N VAL A 77 -14.68 -8.72 -15.68
CA VAL A 77 -15.82 -9.59 -15.40
C VAL A 77 -17.15 -8.90 -15.73
N SER A 78 -18.19 -9.70 -15.97
CA SER A 78 -19.54 -9.15 -16.23
C SER A 78 -20.10 -8.41 -15.03
N ARG A 79 -20.65 -7.23 -15.25
CA ARG A 79 -21.36 -6.42 -14.22
C ARG A 79 -22.80 -6.89 -13.99
N GLN A 80 -23.26 -7.89 -14.71
CA GLN A 80 -24.60 -8.49 -14.54
C GLN A 80 -24.64 -9.60 -13.48
N GLN A 81 -23.50 -10.05 -13.00
CA GLN A 81 -23.38 -11.02 -11.92
C GLN A 81 -23.18 -10.37 -10.56
N ASP A 82 -23.36 -11.13 -9.47
CA ASP A 82 -23.04 -10.68 -8.13
C ASP A 82 -21.51 -10.52 -7.98
N LEU A 83 -21.04 -9.33 -7.69
CA LEU A 83 -19.63 -9.02 -7.55
C LEU A 83 -19.21 -9.17 -6.09
N SER A 84 -18.33 -10.15 -5.81
CA SER A 84 -17.81 -10.36 -4.47
C SER A 84 -16.86 -9.23 -4.04
N LEU A 85 -16.82 -8.96 -2.75
CA LEU A 85 -15.82 -8.08 -2.15
C LEU A 85 -14.42 -8.74 -2.20
N SER A 86 -13.36 -7.94 -2.29
CA SER A 86 -12.01 -8.43 -1.98
C SER A 86 -11.93 -8.89 -0.52
N PHE A 87 -10.90 -9.63 -0.14
CA PHE A 87 -10.75 -10.03 1.27
C PHE A 87 -10.61 -8.81 2.19
N ALA A 88 -9.83 -7.82 1.78
CA ALA A 88 -9.64 -6.59 2.54
C ALA A 88 -10.96 -5.79 2.69
N GLN A 89 -11.75 -5.66 1.63
CA GLN A 89 -13.08 -5.04 1.69
C GLN A 89 -14.02 -5.81 2.60
N GLN A 90 -14.05 -7.13 2.53
CA GLN A 90 -14.91 -7.95 3.38
C GLN A 90 -14.63 -7.73 4.87
N ARG A 91 -13.35 -7.58 5.23
CA ARG A 91 -12.97 -7.25 6.61
C ARG A 91 -13.53 -5.90 7.04
N LEU A 92 -13.34 -4.84 6.25
CA LEU A 92 -13.85 -3.50 6.60
C LEU A 92 -15.37 -3.49 6.67
N TRP A 93 -16.03 -4.16 5.72
CA TRP A 93 -17.48 -4.29 5.72
C TRP A 93 -17.98 -5.00 7.00
N PHE A 94 -17.32 -6.10 7.41
CA PHE A 94 -17.66 -6.81 8.63
C PHE A 94 -17.46 -5.96 9.90
N LEU A 95 -16.36 -5.19 9.96
CA LEU A 95 -16.10 -4.30 11.09
C LEU A 95 -17.14 -3.19 11.20
N GLU A 96 -17.61 -2.66 10.07
CA GLU A 96 -18.71 -1.70 10.03
C GLU A 96 -20.02 -2.31 10.53
N GLN A 97 -20.29 -3.60 10.22
CA GLN A 97 -21.46 -4.28 10.76
C GLN A 97 -21.38 -4.50 12.28
N LEU A 98 -20.17 -4.67 12.84
CA LEU A 98 -19.97 -4.82 14.29
C LEU A 98 -20.09 -3.50 15.05
N GLN A 99 -19.70 -2.40 14.44
CA GLN A 99 -19.72 -1.04 15.02
C GLN A 99 -20.26 -0.04 14.01
N PRO A 100 -21.57 -0.05 13.72
CA PRO A 100 -22.16 0.82 12.72
C PRO A 100 -22.00 2.31 13.04
N GLY A 101 -21.82 3.11 12.01
CA GLY A 101 -21.76 4.57 12.15
C GLY A 101 -20.45 5.09 12.75
N THR A 102 -19.36 4.34 12.61
CA THR A 102 -18.03 4.80 13.03
C THR A 102 -17.33 5.55 11.88
N ALA A 103 -16.53 6.55 12.23
CA ALA A 103 -15.67 7.26 11.29
C ALA A 103 -14.22 6.73 11.28
N THR A 104 -13.97 5.58 11.91
CA THR A 104 -12.61 5.02 12.11
C THR A 104 -11.87 4.77 10.79
N TYR A 105 -12.61 4.46 9.73
CA TYR A 105 -12.05 4.17 8.41
C TYR A 105 -12.17 5.32 7.41
N ASN A 106 -12.43 6.54 7.89
CA ASN A 106 -12.35 7.73 7.06
C ASN A 106 -10.89 8.08 6.78
N ILE A 107 -10.55 8.30 5.52
CA ILE A 107 -9.25 8.80 5.05
C ILE A 107 -9.42 10.27 4.69
N PRO A 108 -8.96 11.19 5.54
CA PRO A 108 -9.01 12.61 5.25
C PRO A 108 -7.80 13.08 4.44
N SER A 109 -8.02 14.07 3.62
CA SER A 109 -6.98 14.89 3.01
C SER A 109 -7.43 16.35 3.02
N ALA A 110 -6.53 17.25 3.39
CA ALA A 110 -6.77 18.68 3.34
C ALA A 110 -5.67 19.36 2.52
N VAL A 111 -6.05 20.12 1.52
CA VAL A 111 -5.13 20.83 0.63
C VAL A 111 -5.50 22.28 0.55
N ARG A 112 -4.53 23.17 0.79
CA ARG A 112 -4.68 24.62 0.60
C ARG A 112 -4.25 24.96 -0.83
N LEU A 113 -5.18 25.54 -1.58
CA LEU A 113 -4.96 25.95 -2.97
C LEU A 113 -4.79 27.49 -3.01
N LYS A 114 -3.79 27.95 -3.75
CA LYS A 114 -3.54 29.37 -4.02
C LYS A 114 -3.63 29.64 -5.51
N GLY A 115 -4.35 30.67 -5.88
CA GLY A 115 -4.64 31.05 -7.27
C GLY A 115 -6.11 31.02 -7.58
N GLU A 116 -6.47 31.30 -8.82
CA GLU A 116 -7.85 31.22 -9.29
C GLU A 116 -8.31 29.78 -9.43
N LEU A 117 -9.44 29.43 -8.84
CA LEU A 117 -10.07 28.12 -8.96
C LEU A 117 -11.39 28.24 -9.71
N LYS A 118 -11.52 27.57 -10.85
CA LYS A 118 -12.77 27.42 -11.59
C LYS A 118 -13.56 26.26 -10.98
N ILE A 119 -14.47 26.58 -10.05
CA ILE A 119 -15.13 25.58 -9.18
C ILE A 119 -15.99 24.62 -9.99
N ASP A 120 -16.67 25.09 -11.04
CA ASP A 120 -17.45 24.28 -11.97
C ASP A 120 -16.59 23.25 -12.72
N ILE A 121 -15.41 23.68 -13.18
CA ILE A 121 -14.45 22.79 -13.82
C ILE A 121 -13.87 21.80 -12.81
N PHE A 122 -13.60 22.24 -11.58
CA PHE A 122 -13.11 21.40 -10.52
C PHE A 122 -14.12 20.30 -10.15
N GLU A 123 -15.40 20.66 -9.97
CA GLU A 123 -16.49 19.68 -9.73
C GLU A 123 -16.64 18.72 -10.92
N LYS A 124 -16.57 19.21 -12.15
CA LYS A 124 -16.60 18.38 -13.35
C LYS A 124 -15.43 17.40 -13.39
N SER A 125 -14.24 17.83 -13.00
CA SER A 125 -13.04 16.98 -12.96
C SER A 125 -13.13 15.87 -11.91
N LEU A 126 -13.71 16.17 -10.74
CA LEU A 126 -14.00 15.17 -9.70
C LEU A 126 -14.98 14.12 -10.20
N ASN A 127 -16.05 14.55 -10.87
CA ASN A 127 -17.04 13.63 -11.42
C ASN A 127 -16.48 12.76 -12.54
N GLU A 128 -15.54 13.26 -13.32
CA GLU A 128 -14.82 12.46 -14.33
C GLU A 128 -14.04 11.31 -13.68
N ILE A 129 -13.34 11.56 -12.54
CA ILE A 129 -12.62 10.52 -11.79
C ILE A 129 -13.60 9.48 -11.22
N ILE A 130 -14.74 9.92 -10.68
CA ILE A 130 -15.78 9.02 -10.15
C ILE A 130 -16.33 8.12 -11.25
N ASN A 131 -16.56 8.67 -12.44
CA ASN A 131 -17.03 7.90 -13.59
C ASN A 131 -15.97 6.91 -14.09
N ARG A 132 -14.70 7.33 -14.08
CA ARG A 132 -13.55 6.54 -14.51
C ARG A 132 -13.28 5.32 -13.61
N HIS A 133 -13.34 5.51 -12.31
CA HIS A 133 -13.07 4.48 -11.30
C HIS A 133 -14.39 3.98 -10.68
N GLU A 134 -14.86 2.82 -11.12
CA GLU A 134 -16.11 2.22 -10.64
C GLU A 134 -16.20 2.11 -9.13
N ILE A 135 -15.06 1.85 -8.47
CA ILE A 135 -15.01 1.71 -7.01
C ILE A 135 -15.48 2.96 -6.25
N LEU A 136 -15.30 4.16 -6.80
CA LEU A 136 -15.73 5.42 -6.17
C LEU A 136 -17.26 5.63 -6.21
N ARG A 137 -17.96 4.84 -7.03
CA ARG A 137 -19.43 4.82 -7.13
C ARG A 137 -19.98 3.42 -6.81
N THR A 138 -19.28 2.68 -5.96
CA THR A 138 -19.65 1.34 -5.51
C THR A 138 -20.18 1.39 -4.10
N ASN A 139 -21.33 0.74 -3.88
CA ASN A 139 -21.92 0.49 -2.57
C ASN A 139 -21.75 -0.99 -2.19
N PHE A 140 -21.87 -1.27 -0.89
CA PHE A 140 -21.66 -2.60 -0.34
C PHE A 140 -22.92 -3.04 0.40
N ILE A 141 -23.67 -3.95 -0.20
CA ILE A 141 -24.97 -4.40 0.34
C ILE A 141 -24.94 -5.89 0.69
N LEU A 142 -25.82 -6.29 1.58
CA LEU A 142 -26.06 -7.70 1.90
C LEU A 142 -27.09 -8.28 0.95
N LYS A 143 -26.73 -9.33 0.19
CA LYS A 143 -27.63 -10.07 -0.69
C LYS A 143 -27.53 -11.55 -0.38
N LYS A 144 -28.64 -12.21 0.01
CA LYS A 144 -28.67 -13.64 0.38
C LYS A 144 -27.52 -14.00 1.36
N GLU A 145 -27.40 -13.21 2.44
CA GLU A 145 -26.40 -13.40 3.49
C GLU A 145 -24.93 -13.23 3.05
N ARG A 146 -24.69 -12.71 1.85
CA ARG A 146 -23.35 -12.43 1.35
C ARG A 146 -23.20 -10.96 1.00
N PRO A 147 -22.11 -10.28 1.41
CA PRO A 147 -21.84 -8.93 0.98
C PRO A 147 -21.43 -8.92 -0.50
N ILE A 148 -21.99 -8.01 -1.27
CA ILE A 148 -21.68 -7.79 -2.67
C ILE A 148 -21.39 -6.32 -2.96
N GLN A 149 -20.63 -6.08 -4.03
CA GLN A 149 -20.42 -4.76 -4.62
C GLN A 149 -21.57 -4.44 -5.58
N VAL A 150 -22.15 -3.26 -5.45
CA VAL A 150 -23.15 -2.71 -6.37
C VAL A 150 -22.61 -1.42 -6.96
N ILE A 151 -22.34 -1.43 -8.25
CA ILE A 151 -21.78 -0.30 -8.98
C ILE A 151 -22.93 0.52 -9.54
N SER A 152 -23.06 1.77 -9.08
CA SER A 152 -24.07 2.70 -9.59
C SER A 152 -23.69 3.22 -10.98
N SER A 153 -24.65 3.28 -11.88
CA SER A 153 -24.48 3.88 -13.21
C SER A 153 -24.56 5.41 -13.19
N ASP A 154 -25.23 5.97 -12.18
CA ASP A 154 -25.63 7.37 -12.16
C ASP A 154 -25.30 8.02 -10.81
N SER A 155 -24.01 8.22 -10.56
CA SER A 155 -23.50 8.87 -9.35
C SER A 155 -22.81 10.17 -9.69
N SER A 156 -23.21 11.26 -9.02
CA SER A 156 -22.55 12.55 -9.15
C SER A 156 -22.24 13.15 -7.80
N LEU A 157 -21.01 13.63 -7.65
CA LEU A 157 -20.56 14.36 -6.49
C LEU A 157 -20.92 15.83 -6.64
N LYS A 158 -21.46 16.42 -5.57
CA LYS A 158 -21.62 17.86 -5.41
C LYS A 158 -20.64 18.36 -4.37
N ILE A 159 -19.89 19.40 -4.71
CA ILE A 159 -18.98 20.06 -3.78
C ILE A 159 -19.78 20.86 -2.75
N ASN A 160 -19.59 20.55 -1.47
CA ASN A 160 -20.10 21.38 -0.39
C ASN A 160 -19.23 22.64 -0.29
N GLN A 161 -19.80 23.81 -0.62
CA GLN A 161 -19.07 25.08 -0.65
C GLN A 161 -19.43 25.94 0.55
N LEU A 162 -18.41 26.44 1.26
CA LEU A 162 -18.56 27.34 2.39
C LEU A 162 -17.69 28.59 2.16
N ASP A 163 -18.29 29.77 2.27
CA ASP A 163 -17.60 31.05 2.11
C ASP A 163 -17.22 31.60 3.49
N LEU A 164 -15.93 31.73 3.75
CA LEU A 164 -15.36 32.23 4.99
C LEU A 164 -14.70 33.62 4.81
N GLN A 165 -14.88 34.27 3.66
CA GLN A 165 -14.21 35.55 3.33
C GLN A 165 -14.55 36.68 4.30
N ASN A 166 -15.70 36.59 4.99
CA ASN A 166 -16.15 37.62 5.94
C ASN A 166 -15.49 37.52 7.33
N LEU A 167 -14.70 36.46 7.57
CA LEU A 167 -13.99 36.22 8.82
C LEU A 167 -12.57 36.78 8.74
N ASP A 168 -12.02 37.17 9.88
CA ASP A 168 -10.58 37.49 9.95
C ASP A 168 -9.70 36.23 9.82
N ALA A 169 -8.41 36.40 9.56
CA ALA A 169 -7.49 35.29 9.30
C ALA A 169 -7.41 34.28 10.46
N LYS A 170 -7.55 34.73 11.71
CA LYS A 170 -7.50 33.88 12.90
C LYS A 170 -8.81 33.09 13.05
N GLU A 171 -9.92 33.75 12.82
CA GLU A 171 -11.25 33.12 12.82
C GLU A 171 -11.37 32.10 11.68
N GLN A 172 -10.86 32.44 10.47
CA GLN A 172 -10.82 31.52 9.34
C GLN A 172 -10.08 30.23 9.70
N GLU A 173 -8.88 30.35 10.27
CA GLU A 173 -8.07 29.16 10.62
C GLU A 173 -8.75 28.30 11.69
N ALA A 174 -9.35 28.93 12.72
CA ALA A 174 -10.14 28.21 13.73
C ALA A 174 -11.34 27.48 13.11
N GLN A 175 -12.05 28.15 12.19
CA GLN A 175 -13.21 27.56 11.51
C GLN A 175 -12.80 26.42 10.55
N VAL A 176 -11.66 26.55 9.85
CA VAL A 176 -11.08 25.48 9.03
C VAL A 176 -10.82 24.23 9.86
N ILE A 177 -10.15 24.36 11.01
CA ILE A 177 -9.85 23.24 11.93
C ILE A 177 -11.13 22.61 12.46
N GLN A 178 -12.11 23.43 12.87
CA GLN A 178 -13.39 22.94 13.38
C GLN A 178 -14.14 22.14 12.32
N LEU A 179 -14.30 22.68 11.10
CA LEU A 179 -14.99 22.01 10.00
C LEU A 179 -14.29 20.72 9.58
N MET A 180 -12.96 20.74 9.53
CA MET A 180 -12.17 19.54 9.26
C MET A 180 -12.45 18.45 10.32
N THR A 181 -12.44 18.82 11.60
CA THR A 181 -12.71 17.87 12.68
C THR A 181 -14.12 17.27 12.60
N GLN A 182 -15.12 18.11 12.29
CA GLN A 182 -16.50 17.65 12.09
C GLN A 182 -16.62 16.69 10.89
N GLU A 183 -15.98 17.01 9.77
CA GLU A 183 -16.01 16.16 8.57
C GLU A 183 -15.33 14.81 8.82
N LEU A 184 -14.23 14.78 9.58
CA LEU A 184 -13.53 13.56 9.96
C LEU A 184 -14.39 12.60 10.76
N GLN A 185 -15.25 13.15 11.64
CA GLN A 185 -16.12 12.37 12.53
C GLN A 185 -17.43 11.93 11.89
N LYS A 186 -17.75 12.42 10.66
CA LYS A 186 -18.98 12.08 9.97
C LYS A 186 -18.88 10.70 9.31
N PRO A 187 -19.66 9.69 9.75
CA PRO A 187 -19.61 8.36 9.18
C PRO A 187 -20.11 8.32 7.74
N PHE A 188 -19.83 7.22 7.04
CA PHE A 188 -20.43 6.86 5.77
C PHE A 188 -21.38 5.67 5.97
N ASP A 189 -22.51 5.66 5.28
CA ASP A 189 -23.33 4.48 5.06
C ASP A 189 -22.79 3.73 3.83
N LEU A 190 -22.16 2.58 4.04
CA LEU A 190 -21.57 1.80 2.95
C LEU A 190 -22.59 1.31 1.93
N ALA A 191 -23.86 1.21 2.31
CA ALA A 191 -24.92 0.71 1.45
C ALA A 191 -25.58 1.79 0.57
N GLN A 192 -25.48 3.08 0.96
CA GLN A 192 -26.26 4.14 0.34
C GLN A 192 -25.43 5.35 -0.10
N ASP A 193 -24.38 5.72 0.67
CA ASP A 193 -23.64 6.94 0.40
C ASP A 193 -22.67 6.78 -0.78
N LEU A 194 -22.38 7.89 -1.44
CA LEU A 194 -21.15 8.02 -2.24
C LEU A 194 -19.98 8.07 -1.26
N LEU A 195 -19.06 7.08 -1.34
CA LEU A 195 -18.01 6.88 -0.32
C LEU A 195 -16.82 7.85 -0.48
N ILE A 196 -17.12 9.02 -1.03
CA ILE A 196 -16.24 10.18 -1.19
C ILE A 196 -17.04 11.45 -0.92
N ARG A 197 -16.49 12.38 -0.14
CA ARG A 197 -17.04 13.71 0.10
C ARG A 197 -15.99 14.77 -0.14
N VAL A 198 -16.43 15.91 -0.71
CA VAL A 198 -15.55 17.06 -0.96
C VAL A 198 -16.21 18.32 -0.41
N THR A 199 -15.47 19.02 0.45
CA THR A 199 -15.87 20.35 0.95
C THR A 199 -14.81 21.38 0.54
N LEU A 200 -15.27 22.49 -0.03
CA LEU A 200 -14.45 23.62 -0.46
C LEU A 200 -14.73 24.82 0.44
N LEU A 201 -13.71 25.27 1.14
CA LEU A 201 -13.75 26.50 1.93
C LEU A 201 -13.07 27.63 1.15
N LYS A 202 -13.78 28.71 0.92
CA LYS A 202 -13.26 29.90 0.25
C LYS A 202 -12.78 30.90 1.31
N LEU A 203 -11.46 31.14 1.38
CA LEU A 203 -10.85 32.06 2.34
C LEU A 203 -10.65 33.46 1.74
N SER A 204 -10.37 33.52 0.43
CA SER A 204 -10.26 34.77 -0.32
C SER A 204 -10.64 34.53 -1.80
N ALA A 205 -10.52 35.54 -2.64
CA ALA A 205 -10.72 35.41 -4.09
C ALA A 205 -9.73 34.40 -4.73
N THR A 206 -8.57 34.20 -4.11
CA THR A 206 -7.46 33.37 -4.64
C THR A 206 -6.94 32.36 -3.63
N GLU A 207 -7.64 32.11 -2.55
CA GLU A 207 -7.21 31.12 -1.54
C GLU A 207 -8.38 30.26 -1.08
N PHE A 208 -8.18 28.95 -1.17
CA PHE A 208 -9.19 27.94 -0.89
C PHE A 208 -8.59 26.81 -0.04
N VAL A 209 -9.42 26.15 0.76
CA VAL A 209 -9.07 24.87 1.39
C VAL A 209 -10.05 23.82 0.88
N VAL A 210 -9.51 22.71 0.34
CA VAL A 210 -10.27 21.56 -0.10
C VAL A 210 -10.12 20.46 0.94
N PHE A 211 -11.22 20.01 1.51
CA PHE A 211 -11.28 18.76 2.28
C PHE A 211 -11.82 17.66 1.38
N LEU A 212 -11.06 16.59 1.30
CA LEU A 212 -11.45 15.34 0.64
C LEU A 212 -11.48 14.24 1.70
N THR A 213 -12.61 13.59 1.85
CA THR A 213 -12.75 12.42 2.73
C THR A 213 -13.24 11.24 1.92
N MET A 214 -12.52 10.13 1.97
CA MET A 214 -12.93 8.85 1.39
C MET A 214 -13.04 7.79 2.48
N HIS A 215 -13.96 6.83 2.30
CA HIS A 215 -13.94 5.64 3.15
C HIS A 215 -12.84 4.67 2.69
N HIS A 216 -12.12 4.07 3.64
CA HIS A 216 -10.97 3.20 3.34
C HIS A 216 -11.35 1.97 2.49
N ILE A 217 -12.62 1.52 2.49
CA ILE A 217 -13.10 0.39 1.68
C ILE A 217 -13.00 0.65 0.16
N VAL A 218 -12.92 1.92 -0.26
CA VAL A 218 -12.80 2.34 -1.67
C VAL A 218 -11.45 2.98 -2.01
N SER A 219 -10.57 3.20 -1.04
CA SER A 219 -9.31 3.92 -1.25
C SER A 219 -8.24 3.51 -0.25
N ASP A 220 -6.99 3.74 -0.61
CA ASP A 220 -5.80 3.62 0.25
C ASP A 220 -4.82 4.78 -0.01
N GLY A 221 -3.67 4.80 0.66
CA GLY A 221 -2.68 5.87 0.50
C GLY A 221 -2.16 5.99 -0.94
N TRP A 222 -1.90 4.88 -1.62
CA TRP A 222 -1.49 4.87 -3.03
C TRP A 222 -2.59 5.42 -3.96
N SER A 223 -3.84 5.08 -3.69
CA SER A 223 -5.00 5.57 -4.42
C SER A 223 -5.16 7.09 -4.33
N MET A 224 -4.79 7.70 -3.19
CA MET A 224 -4.80 9.15 -3.04
C MET A 224 -3.80 9.86 -3.98
N GLU A 225 -2.63 9.27 -4.20
CA GLU A 225 -1.65 9.81 -5.16
C GLU A 225 -2.18 9.73 -6.59
N ILE A 226 -2.82 8.61 -6.95
CA ILE A 226 -3.49 8.46 -8.26
C ILE A 226 -4.58 9.51 -8.41
N PHE A 227 -5.44 9.65 -7.41
CA PHE A 227 -6.55 10.59 -7.40
C PHE A 227 -6.06 12.04 -7.63
N ILE A 228 -5.07 12.50 -6.87
CA ILE A 228 -4.54 13.86 -6.98
C ILE A 228 -3.89 14.08 -8.35
N ARG A 229 -3.10 13.13 -8.84
CA ARG A 229 -2.46 13.22 -10.15
C ARG A 229 -3.48 13.27 -11.29
N GLU A 230 -4.50 12.41 -11.26
CA GLU A 230 -5.56 12.39 -12.26
C GLU A 230 -6.41 13.67 -12.20
N LEU A 231 -6.74 14.15 -11.00
CA LEU A 231 -7.48 15.40 -10.80
C LEU A 231 -6.75 16.60 -11.40
N ALA A 232 -5.45 16.74 -11.12
CA ALA A 232 -4.65 17.81 -11.68
C ALA A 232 -4.58 17.74 -13.22
N THR A 233 -4.45 16.55 -13.78
CA THR A 233 -4.39 16.31 -15.22
C THR A 233 -5.70 16.65 -15.91
N ILE A 234 -6.83 16.16 -15.38
CA ILE A 234 -8.16 16.40 -15.94
C ILE A 234 -8.54 17.87 -15.80
N TYR A 235 -8.32 18.48 -14.62
CA TYR A 235 -8.62 19.88 -14.38
C TYR A 235 -7.86 20.79 -15.35
N THR A 236 -6.59 20.52 -15.58
CA THR A 236 -5.77 21.29 -16.53
C THR A 236 -6.32 21.20 -17.95
N ALA A 237 -6.65 19.99 -18.41
CA ALA A 237 -7.24 19.77 -19.74
C ALA A 237 -8.59 20.48 -19.87
N TYR A 238 -9.48 20.38 -18.89
CA TYR A 238 -10.78 21.02 -18.91
C TYR A 238 -10.69 22.55 -18.84
N CYS A 239 -9.72 23.12 -18.13
CA CYS A 239 -9.44 24.55 -18.15
C CYS A 239 -9.06 25.06 -19.55
N GLN A 240 -8.44 24.19 -20.36
CA GLN A 240 -8.06 24.43 -21.76
C GLN A 240 -9.14 24.00 -22.75
N GLN A 241 -10.33 23.63 -22.28
CA GLN A 241 -11.45 23.12 -23.09
C GLN A 241 -11.09 21.84 -23.89
N GLN A 242 -10.12 21.07 -23.41
CA GLN A 242 -9.72 19.78 -23.98
C GLN A 242 -10.44 18.62 -23.25
N PRO A 243 -10.69 17.50 -23.93
CA PRO A 243 -11.17 16.28 -23.26
C PRO A 243 -10.13 15.72 -22.30
N SER A 244 -10.55 14.82 -21.40
CA SER A 244 -9.63 14.10 -20.53
C SER A 244 -8.56 13.36 -21.35
N PRO A 245 -7.26 13.57 -21.08
CA PRO A 245 -6.17 12.90 -21.80
C PRO A 245 -5.83 11.51 -21.22
N LEU A 246 -6.54 11.08 -20.15
CA LEU A 246 -6.22 9.83 -19.49
C LEU A 246 -6.68 8.62 -20.32
N PRO A 247 -5.83 7.59 -20.53
CA PRO A 247 -6.22 6.39 -21.26
C PRO A 247 -7.28 5.62 -20.47
N GLN A 248 -8.13 4.85 -21.15
CA GLN A 248 -9.09 3.97 -20.49
C GLN A 248 -8.39 2.93 -19.60
N LEU A 249 -8.99 2.60 -18.46
CA LEU A 249 -8.53 1.52 -17.60
C LEU A 249 -8.89 0.18 -18.23
N SER A 250 -7.93 -0.74 -18.28
CA SER A 250 -8.14 -2.09 -18.83
C SER A 250 -9.01 -2.95 -17.94
N ILE A 251 -8.95 -2.72 -16.63
CA ILE A 251 -9.74 -3.41 -15.60
C ILE A 251 -10.18 -2.41 -14.54
N GLN A 252 -11.10 -2.82 -13.68
CA GLN A 252 -11.61 -2.08 -12.54
C GLN A 252 -11.36 -2.84 -11.23
N TYR A 253 -11.53 -2.20 -10.09
CA TYR A 253 -11.31 -2.85 -8.78
C TYR A 253 -12.16 -4.11 -8.58
N ALA A 254 -13.40 -4.11 -9.10
CA ALA A 254 -14.27 -5.28 -9.01
C ALA A 254 -13.68 -6.51 -9.74
N ASP A 255 -12.98 -6.29 -10.86
CA ASP A 255 -12.29 -7.35 -11.60
C ASP A 255 -11.16 -7.96 -10.76
N PHE A 256 -10.37 -7.10 -10.10
CA PHE A 256 -9.35 -7.54 -9.14
C PHE A 256 -9.96 -8.33 -7.97
N ALA A 257 -11.06 -7.86 -7.40
CA ALA A 257 -11.70 -8.53 -6.26
C ALA A 257 -12.19 -9.94 -6.62
N MET A 258 -12.78 -10.11 -7.79
CA MET A 258 -13.21 -11.41 -8.32
C MET A 258 -12.03 -12.33 -8.59
N TRP A 259 -11.02 -11.80 -9.33
CA TRP A 259 -9.79 -12.52 -9.62
C TRP A 259 -9.07 -12.97 -8.33
N GLN A 260 -8.93 -12.10 -7.32
CA GLN A 260 -8.29 -12.43 -6.04
C GLN A 260 -8.94 -13.64 -5.38
N ARG A 261 -10.26 -13.72 -5.43
CA ARG A 261 -11.05 -14.81 -4.85
C ARG A 261 -10.87 -16.13 -5.57
N GLU A 262 -10.75 -16.11 -6.89
CA GLU A 262 -10.55 -17.29 -7.72
C GLU A 262 -9.10 -17.78 -7.65
N TRP A 263 -8.16 -16.84 -7.68
CA TRP A 263 -6.72 -17.14 -7.68
C TRP A 263 -6.21 -17.64 -6.32
N LEU A 264 -6.65 -17.03 -5.20
CA LEU A 264 -6.16 -17.38 -3.87
C LEU A 264 -6.93 -18.57 -3.27
N GLN A 265 -6.80 -19.74 -3.91
CA GLN A 265 -7.40 -21.01 -3.50
C GLN A 265 -6.42 -22.17 -3.72
N GLY A 266 -6.75 -23.35 -3.18
CA GLY A 266 -5.99 -24.58 -3.38
C GLY A 266 -4.50 -24.43 -3.06
N GLU A 267 -3.64 -24.88 -3.97
CA GLU A 267 -2.19 -24.87 -3.78
C GLU A 267 -1.60 -23.47 -3.51
N VAL A 268 -2.11 -22.43 -4.18
CA VAL A 268 -1.62 -21.05 -4.00
C VAL A 268 -1.84 -20.61 -2.57
N LEU A 269 -3.04 -20.82 -2.06
CA LEU A 269 -3.37 -20.49 -0.67
C LEU A 269 -2.54 -21.31 0.31
N GLU A 270 -2.40 -22.60 0.09
CA GLU A 270 -1.64 -23.50 0.98
C GLU A 270 -0.16 -23.14 1.03
N GLN A 271 0.46 -22.76 -0.08
CA GLN A 271 1.85 -22.31 -0.10
C GLN A 271 2.05 -21.03 0.73
N GLN A 272 1.20 -20.04 0.52
CA GLN A 272 1.22 -18.80 1.28
C GLN A 272 1.02 -19.07 2.78
N LEU A 273 0.02 -19.88 3.13
CA LEU A 273 -0.28 -20.25 4.52
C LEU A 273 0.86 -21.02 5.17
N SER A 274 1.49 -21.95 4.46
CA SER A 274 2.59 -22.77 4.99
C SER A 274 3.76 -21.88 5.43
N TYR A 275 4.16 -20.91 4.62
CA TYR A 275 5.18 -19.95 4.98
C TYR A 275 4.83 -19.20 6.27
N TRP A 276 3.65 -18.59 6.32
CA TRP A 276 3.25 -17.77 7.46
C TRP A 276 3.06 -18.60 8.73
N LYS A 277 2.49 -19.80 8.64
CA LYS A 277 2.37 -20.73 9.77
C LYS A 277 3.72 -21.11 10.33
N ASN A 278 4.70 -21.40 9.48
CA ASN A 278 6.08 -21.70 9.91
C ASN A 278 6.74 -20.47 10.56
N LYS A 279 6.61 -19.30 9.97
CA LYS A 279 7.24 -18.06 10.47
C LYS A 279 6.64 -17.59 11.80
N LEU A 280 5.34 -17.81 12.00
CA LEU A 280 4.60 -17.40 13.19
C LEU A 280 4.28 -18.57 14.13
N ASN A 281 5.02 -19.67 14.00
CA ASN A 281 4.86 -20.84 14.85
C ASN A 281 5.22 -20.55 16.32
N GLY A 282 4.64 -21.32 17.23
CA GLY A 282 4.85 -21.22 18.68
C GLY A 282 4.09 -20.07 19.34
N THR A 283 4.46 -19.77 20.57
CA THR A 283 3.85 -18.67 21.34
C THR A 283 4.32 -17.33 20.77
N LEU A 284 3.37 -16.47 20.38
CA LEU A 284 3.70 -15.14 19.92
C LEU A 284 3.88 -14.19 21.12
N PRO A 285 4.96 -13.39 21.14
CA PRO A 285 5.20 -12.45 22.22
C PRO A 285 4.18 -11.29 22.17
N ILE A 286 3.73 -10.85 23.33
CA ILE A 286 2.95 -9.61 23.48
C ILE A 286 3.91 -8.51 23.88
N LEU A 287 4.13 -7.56 22.99
CA LEU A 287 5.03 -6.43 23.21
C LEU A 287 4.37 -5.41 24.14
N GLN A 288 4.93 -5.25 25.32
CA GLN A 288 4.49 -4.30 26.33
C GLN A 288 5.52 -3.19 26.49
N LEU A 289 5.21 -2.02 25.95
CA LEU A 289 6.01 -0.82 26.17
C LEU A 289 5.72 -0.24 27.55
N PRO A 290 6.71 0.40 28.20
CA PRO A 290 6.47 1.12 29.45
C PRO A 290 5.53 2.32 29.14
N THR A 291 4.36 2.30 29.75
CA THR A 291 3.33 3.34 29.58
C THR A 291 2.97 3.95 30.93
N ASP A 292 2.64 5.24 30.94
CA ASP A 292 2.21 5.93 32.19
C ASP A 292 0.85 5.45 32.68
N PHE A 293 0.01 4.94 31.76
CA PHE A 293 -1.33 4.44 32.07
C PHE A 293 -1.49 3.00 31.59
N PRO A 294 -2.26 2.17 32.29
CA PRO A 294 -2.57 0.82 31.83
C PRO A 294 -3.36 0.85 30.53
N ARG A 295 -3.16 -0.17 29.70
CA ARG A 295 -3.92 -0.35 28.46
C ARG A 295 -5.42 -0.52 28.79
N ALA A 296 -6.27 0.17 28.03
CA ALA A 296 -7.73 0.04 28.17
C ALA A 296 -8.17 -1.38 27.79
N ARG A 297 -9.22 -1.90 28.45
CA ARG A 297 -9.76 -3.25 28.17
C ARG A 297 -10.32 -3.40 26.76
N ILE A 298 -10.77 -2.31 26.17
CA ILE A 298 -11.27 -2.23 24.80
C ILE A 298 -10.53 -1.08 24.13
N GLN A 299 -10.06 -1.30 22.92
CA GLN A 299 -9.37 -0.29 22.13
C GLN A 299 -10.31 0.89 21.83
N THR A 300 -9.87 2.10 22.15
CA THR A 300 -10.70 3.32 22.01
C THR A 300 -10.58 3.95 20.62
N PHE A 301 -9.61 3.56 19.82
CA PHE A 301 -9.24 4.16 18.52
C PHE A 301 -8.90 5.67 18.61
N GLN A 302 -8.69 6.19 19.83
CA GLN A 302 -8.15 7.54 20.00
C GLN A 302 -6.65 7.51 19.74
N GLY A 303 -6.20 8.34 18.82
CA GLY A 303 -4.80 8.45 18.43
C GLY A 303 -4.26 9.84 18.63
N ALA A 304 -2.94 9.96 18.66
CA ALA A 304 -2.21 11.22 18.65
C ALA A 304 -0.98 11.09 17.73
N ASN A 305 -0.53 12.23 17.21
CA ASN A 305 0.68 12.28 16.39
C ASN A 305 1.80 12.95 17.18
N GLN A 306 2.97 12.29 17.18
CA GLN A 306 4.21 12.87 17.69
C GLN A 306 5.20 12.98 16.52
N THR A 307 5.55 14.20 16.16
CA THR A 307 6.53 14.48 15.10
C THR A 307 7.93 14.63 15.68
N PHE A 308 8.92 14.15 14.96
CA PHE A 308 10.34 14.38 15.25
C PHE A 308 11.11 14.46 13.93
N GLU A 309 12.25 15.12 13.98
CA GLU A 309 13.12 15.30 12.83
C GLU A 309 14.47 14.64 13.05
N ILE A 310 14.94 13.91 12.03
CA ILE A 310 16.29 13.38 11.97
C ILE A 310 17.15 14.39 11.20
N SER A 311 18.25 14.85 11.80
CA SER A 311 19.11 15.84 11.17
C SER A 311 19.65 15.34 9.82
N LYS A 312 19.90 16.30 8.90
CA LYS A 312 20.43 15.99 7.56
C LYS A 312 21.71 15.14 7.64
N LYS A 313 22.63 15.47 8.56
CA LYS A 313 23.89 14.70 8.76
C LYS A 313 23.61 13.23 9.09
N ILE A 314 22.70 12.95 10.02
CA ILE A 314 22.36 11.58 10.41
C ILE A 314 21.64 10.87 9.24
N THR A 315 20.75 11.57 8.54
CA THR A 315 20.04 11.01 7.36
C THR A 315 21.03 10.58 6.27
N GLU A 316 22.06 11.38 5.98
CA GLU A 316 23.11 11.05 5.02
C GLU A 316 23.92 9.83 5.47
N GLN A 317 24.30 9.75 6.76
CA GLN A 317 25.00 8.59 7.31
C GLN A 317 24.16 7.31 7.24
N ILE A 318 22.84 7.38 7.55
CA ILE A 318 21.91 6.26 7.45
C ILE A 318 21.80 5.78 5.99
N ARG A 319 21.69 6.71 5.02
CA ARG A 319 21.67 6.36 3.59
C ARG A 319 22.95 5.68 3.14
N THR A 320 24.10 6.21 3.53
CA THR A 320 25.40 5.60 3.22
C THR A 320 25.49 4.19 3.81
N LEU A 321 25.08 4.00 5.06
CA LEU A 321 25.08 2.68 5.70
C LEU A 321 24.15 1.71 4.96
N SER A 322 22.94 2.13 4.60
CA SER A 322 22.00 1.26 3.89
C SER A 322 22.55 0.82 2.53
N GLN A 323 23.23 1.70 1.81
CA GLN A 323 23.92 1.37 0.55
C GLN A 323 25.09 0.40 0.77
N THR A 324 25.94 0.66 1.78
CA THR A 324 27.08 -0.20 2.10
C THR A 324 26.69 -1.62 2.48
N GLU A 325 25.59 -1.76 3.25
CA GLU A 325 25.09 -3.07 3.69
C GLU A 325 24.12 -3.72 2.67
N GLY A 326 23.86 -3.06 1.52
CA GLY A 326 22.99 -3.57 0.46
C GLY A 326 21.55 -3.81 0.92
N VAL A 327 21.01 -2.88 1.73
CA VAL A 327 19.64 -2.91 2.24
C VAL A 327 18.89 -1.63 1.90
N THR A 328 17.57 -1.68 1.89
CA THR A 328 16.74 -0.46 1.76
C THR A 328 16.74 0.34 3.06
N LEU A 329 16.45 1.63 2.96
CA LEU A 329 16.27 2.49 4.14
C LEU A 329 15.21 1.92 5.10
N PHE A 330 14.12 1.35 4.55
CA PHE A 330 13.07 0.69 5.32
C PHE A 330 13.63 -0.46 6.17
N ILE A 331 14.40 -1.38 5.57
CA ILE A 331 14.97 -2.54 6.27
C ILE A 331 15.92 -2.08 7.38
N LEU A 332 16.75 -1.07 7.11
CA LEU A 332 17.67 -0.52 8.10
C LEU A 332 16.91 0.10 9.29
N LEU A 333 15.92 0.95 9.02
CA LEU A 333 15.12 1.59 10.07
C LEU A 333 14.27 0.57 10.83
N LEU A 334 13.76 -0.46 10.16
CA LEU A 334 13.04 -1.57 10.80
C LEU A 334 13.94 -2.34 11.77
N ALA A 335 15.21 -2.63 11.40
CA ALA A 335 16.17 -3.26 12.28
C ALA A 335 16.46 -2.39 13.50
N VAL A 336 16.69 -1.09 13.30
CA VAL A 336 16.90 -0.13 14.39
C VAL A 336 15.69 -0.04 15.32
N LEU A 337 14.48 0.01 14.77
CA LEU A 337 13.24 0.03 15.57
C LEU A 337 13.09 -1.25 16.40
N LYS A 338 13.37 -2.42 15.84
CA LYS A 338 13.32 -3.69 16.57
C LYS A 338 14.33 -3.73 17.73
N ILE A 339 15.55 -3.24 17.51
CA ILE A 339 16.55 -3.12 18.57
C ILE A 339 16.08 -2.13 19.66
N LEU A 340 15.49 -1.02 19.27
CA LEU A 340 14.93 -0.06 20.22
C LEU A 340 13.85 -0.71 21.08
N LEU A 341 12.92 -1.45 20.47
CA LEU A 341 11.86 -2.16 21.17
C LEU A 341 12.43 -3.21 22.12
N TYR A 342 13.43 -4.00 21.69
CA TYR A 342 14.17 -4.92 22.55
C TYR A 342 14.76 -4.21 23.76
N ARG A 343 15.41 -3.06 23.58
CA ARG A 343 16.02 -2.29 24.67
C ARG A 343 15.01 -1.78 25.70
N TYR A 344 13.79 -1.42 25.26
CA TYR A 344 12.73 -0.95 26.15
C TYR A 344 11.96 -2.08 26.86
N THR A 345 11.82 -3.24 26.22
CA THR A 345 10.95 -4.32 26.70
C THR A 345 11.72 -5.51 27.27
N GLY A 346 12.97 -5.69 26.88
CA GLY A 346 13.74 -6.90 27.18
C GLY A 346 13.32 -8.14 26.38
N LEU A 347 12.34 -8.02 25.48
CA LEU A 347 11.86 -9.14 24.63
C LEU A 347 12.80 -9.34 23.46
N GLU A 348 13.36 -10.55 23.33
CA GLU A 348 14.26 -10.91 22.22
C GLU A 348 13.50 -11.22 20.92
N ASP A 349 12.27 -11.72 21.03
CA ASP A 349 11.38 -12.03 19.91
C ASP A 349 10.46 -10.84 19.63
N ILE A 350 10.69 -10.13 18.53
CA ILE A 350 10.01 -8.88 18.20
C ILE A 350 9.17 -9.05 16.94
N ILE A 351 7.87 -8.74 17.06
CA ILE A 351 6.92 -8.75 15.97
C ILE A 351 6.43 -7.33 15.69
N ILE A 352 6.54 -6.92 14.42
CA ILE A 352 6.04 -5.63 13.92
C ILE A 352 5.09 -5.89 12.75
N GLY A 353 3.92 -5.25 12.76
CA GLY A 353 3.06 -5.15 11.59
C GLY A 353 3.59 -4.12 10.61
N SER A 354 3.63 -4.43 9.32
CA SER A 354 4.02 -3.47 8.30
C SER A 354 3.01 -3.42 7.16
N PRO A 355 2.42 -2.25 6.87
CA PRO A 355 1.56 -2.11 5.71
C PRO A 355 2.39 -2.22 4.43
N VAL A 356 1.82 -2.85 3.40
CA VAL A 356 2.35 -2.91 2.05
C VAL A 356 1.29 -2.50 1.05
N ALA A 357 1.68 -1.81 -0.02
CA ALA A 357 0.74 -1.34 -1.03
C ALA A 357 0.04 -2.49 -1.78
N ASN A 358 0.65 -3.67 -1.81
CA ASN A 358 0.14 -4.89 -2.44
C ASN A 358 -0.27 -4.70 -3.90
N ARG A 359 0.49 -3.86 -4.64
CA ARG A 359 0.30 -3.57 -6.06
C ARG A 359 1.44 -4.16 -6.86
N ASN A 360 1.57 -5.48 -6.78
CA ASN A 360 2.61 -6.29 -7.42
C ASN A 360 2.30 -6.65 -8.89
N ARG A 361 1.23 -6.08 -9.47
CA ARG A 361 0.80 -6.27 -10.85
C ARG A 361 0.60 -4.94 -11.54
N LYS A 362 1.10 -4.82 -12.75
CA LYS A 362 1.03 -3.59 -13.55
C LYS A 362 -0.42 -3.13 -13.79
N GLU A 363 -1.34 -4.09 -13.96
CA GLU A 363 -2.75 -3.81 -14.25
C GLU A 363 -3.46 -3.07 -13.12
N ILE A 364 -3.02 -3.25 -11.85
CA ILE A 364 -3.64 -2.62 -10.68
C ILE A 364 -2.90 -1.38 -10.18
N GLU A 365 -1.71 -1.06 -10.72
CA GLU A 365 -0.93 0.10 -10.28
C GLU A 365 -1.68 1.42 -10.48
N GLY A 366 -2.46 1.54 -11.56
CA GLY A 366 -3.24 2.73 -11.91
C GLY A 366 -4.67 2.75 -11.37
N LEU A 367 -5.10 1.77 -10.59
CA LEU A 367 -6.45 1.71 -10.06
C LEU A 367 -6.57 2.43 -8.72
N ILE A 368 -7.70 3.11 -8.50
CA ILE A 368 -8.15 3.49 -7.17
C ILE A 368 -8.84 2.29 -6.53
N GLY A 369 -8.59 2.05 -5.22
CA GLY A 369 -9.18 0.95 -4.48
C GLY A 369 -8.46 0.64 -3.17
N PHE A 370 -8.93 -0.34 -2.45
CA PHE A 370 -8.37 -0.79 -1.18
C PHE A 370 -7.51 -2.04 -1.38
N PHE A 371 -6.24 -1.86 -1.72
CA PHE A 371 -5.29 -2.94 -2.01
C PHE A 371 -4.35 -3.27 -0.85
N ILE A 372 -4.17 -2.33 0.09
CA ILE A 372 -3.20 -2.45 1.17
C ILE A 372 -3.35 -3.76 1.94
N ASN A 373 -2.23 -4.43 2.20
CA ASN A 373 -2.16 -5.58 3.07
C ASN A 373 -1.23 -5.27 4.27
N THR A 374 -1.23 -6.13 5.28
CA THR A 374 -0.34 -6.01 6.44
C THR A 374 0.50 -7.26 6.57
N LEU A 375 1.81 -7.11 6.56
CA LEU A 375 2.78 -8.20 6.80
C LEU A 375 3.17 -8.24 8.27
N VAL A 376 3.44 -9.43 8.76
CA VAL A 376 3.84 -9.71 10.16
C VAL A 376 5.33 -10.03 10.19
N LEU A 377 6.17 -9.06 10.53
CA LEU A 377 7.62 -9.17 10.45
C LEU A 377 8.20 -9.57 11.81
N ARG A 378 8.42 -10.89 12.01
CA ARG A 378 9.01 -11.47 13.22
C ARG A 378 10.52 -11.63 13.08
N SER A 379 11.29 -11.19 14.07
CA SER A 379 12.74 -11.37 14.17
C SER A 379 13.17 -11.67 15.59
N ASN A 380 14.26 -12.40 15.75
CA ASN A 380 14.76 -12.83 17.06
C ASN A 380 16.16 -12.24 17.31
N LEU A 381 16.34 -11.55 18.46
CA LEU A 381 17.59 -10.96 18.91
C LEU A 381 18.32 -11.86 19.93
N SER A 382 17.89 -13.11 20.16
CA SER A 382 18.57 -14.02 21.07
C SER A 382 19.99 -14.30 20.61
N GLY A 383 20.86 -14.64 21.55
CA GLY A 383 22.27 -14.92 21.25
C GLY A 383 23.15 -13.69 21.06
N ASN A 384 22.62 -12.48 21.31
CA ASN A 384 23.35 -11.22 21.23
C ASN A 384 24.06 -10.99 19.88
N PRO A 385 23.35 -11.05 18.75
CA PRO A 385 23.94 -10.86 17.42
C PRO A 385 24.54 -9.46 17.29
N THR A 386 25.57 -9.33 16.44
CA THR A 386 26.03 -8.00 16.03
C THR A 386 24.94 -7.29 15.23
N PHE A 387 25.03 -5.95 15.14
CA PHE A 387 24.06 -5.19 14.33
C PHE A 387 23.99 -5.66 12.87
N ARG A 388 25.13 -6.02 12.26
CA ARG A 388 25.17 -6.49 10.88
C ARG A 388 24.49 -7.84 10.71
N GLU A 389 24.74 -8.78 11.61
CA GLU A 389 24.07 -10.09 11.58
C GLU A 389 22.56 -9.94 11.71
N PHE A 390 22.11 -9.13 12.66
CA PHE A 390 20.68 -8.86 12.83
C PHE A 390 20.06 -8.13 11.63
N LEU A 391 20.79 -7.17 11.03
CA LEU A 391 20.34 -6.47 9.82
C LEU A 391 20.14 -7.44 8.64
N GLN A 392 21.02 -8.42 8.47
CA GLN A 392 20.86 -9.45 7.42
C GLN A 392 19.67 -10.38 7.72
N GLU A 393 19.41 -10.72 8.99
CA GLU A 393 18.19 -11.46 9.37
C GLU A 393 16.94 -10.68 9.04
N VAL A 394 16.87 -9.38 9.40
CA VAL A 394 15.74 -8.51 9.09
C VAL A 394 15.54 -8.36 7.58
N LYS A 395 16.64 -8.25 6.81
CA LYS A 395 16.60 -8.24 5.34
C LYS A 395 15.93 -9.50 4.79
N THR A 396 16.44 -10.66 5.18
CA THR A 396 15.93 -11.98 4.74
C THR A 396 14.46 -12.14 5.11
N THR A 397 14.11 -11.81 6.36
CA THR A 397 12.73 -11.87 6.85
C THR A 397 11.79 -10.97 6.03
N THR A 398 12.23 -9.75 5.73
CA THR A 398 11.42 -8.77 4.99
C THR A 398 11.22 -9.22 3.55
N TRP A 399 12.24 -9.70 2.86
CA TRP A 399 12.14 -10.17 1.49
C TRP A 399 11.25 -11.41 1.38
N SER A 400 11.46 -12.39 2.25
CA SER A 400 10.59 -13.58 2.28
C SER A 400 9.13 -13.22 2.57
N ALA A 401 8.88 -12.19 3.39
CA ALA A 401 7.52 -11.71 3.63
C ALA A 401 6.92 -11.03 2.39
N TYR A 402 7.71 -10.31 1.59
CA TYR A 402 7.26 -9.74 0.32
C TYR A 402 6.92 -10.82 -0.71
N ASP A 403 7.66 -11.92 -0.77
CA ASP A 403 7.34 -13.05 -1.65
C ASP A 403 6.02 -13.73 -1.28
N HIS A 404 5.54 -13.51 -0.03
CA HIS A 404 4.30 -14.07 0.50
C HIS A 404 3.27 -13.00 0.89
N GLN A 405 3.35 -11.81 0.27
CA GLN A 405 2.48 -10.68 0.58
C GLN A 405 1.04 -10.83 0.06
N ASP A 406 0.80 -11.81 -0.81
CA ASP A 406 -0.53 -12.01 -1.42
C ASP A 406 -1.55 -12.62 -0.46
N LEU A 407 -1.10 -13.25 0.65
CA LEU A 407 -2.02 -13.73 1.68
C LEU A 407 -2.61 -12.53 2.44
N PRO A 408 -3.93 -12.31 2.37
CA PRO A 408 -4.57 -11.26 3.15
C PRO A 408 -4.37 -11.48 4.66
N PHE A 409 -4.09 -10.41 5.39
CA PHE A 409 -3.89 -10.45 6.84
C PHE A 409 -5.05 -11.13 7.57
N GLU A 410 -6.28 -10.92 7.10
CA GLU A 410 -7.49 -11.53 7.63
C GLU A 410 -7.46 -13.06 7.54
N LYS A 411 -7.02 -13.56 6.39
CA LYS A 411 -6.87 -15.01 6.17
C LYS A 411 -5.78 -15.59 7.06
N LEU A 412 -4.70 -14.85 7.28
CA LEU A 412 -3.65 -15.25 8.21
C LEU A 412 -4.20 -15.36 9.64
N VAL A 413 -4.91 -14.35 10.13
CA VAL A 413 -5.55 -14.34 11.46
C VAL A 413 -6.58 -15.46 11.59
N GLU A 414 -7.39 -15.68 10.53
CA GLU A 414 -8.38 -16.77 10.49
C GLU A 414 -7.73 -18.15 10.68
N HIS A 415 -6.56 -18.40 10.07
CA HIS A 415 -5.91 -19.72 10.10
C HIS A 415 -4.97 -19.93 11.31
N LEU A 416 -4.45 -18.86 11.88
CA LEU A 416 -3.61 -18.96 13.09
C LEU A 416 -4.44 -19.08 14.37
N HIS A 417 -5.72 -18.67 14.35
CA HIS A 417 -6.60 -18.65 15.51
C HIS A 417 -5.95 -18.07 16.78
N PRO A 418 -5.29 -16.90 16.71
CA PRO A 418 -4.63 -16.35 17.88
C PRO A 418 -5.64 -16.02 18.98
N GLU A 419 -5.19 -16.01 20.23
CA GLU A 419 -6.02 -15.53 21.34
C GLU A 419 -6.50 -14.10 21.03
N ARG A 420 -7.81 -13.89 21.18
CA ARG A 420 -8.44 -12.60 20.89
C ARG A 420 -8.50 -11.76 22.16
N ASP A 421 -7.87 -10.62 22.11
CA ASP A 421 -7.99 -9.58 23.13
C ASP A 421 -8.53 -8.30 22.46
N LEU A 422 -9.52 -7.66 23.07
CA LEU A 422 -10.13 -6.46 22.53
C LEU A 422 -9.27 -5.20 22.75
N SER A 423 -8.18 -5.32 23.49
CA SER A 423 -7.30 -4.20 23.84
C SER A 423 -6.12 -4.02 22.86
N TYR A 424 -5.82 -5.03 22.02
CA TYR A 424 -4.70 -4.97 21.06
C TYR A 424 -4.90 -5.89 19.86
N ASN A 425 -4.07 -5.67 18.82
CA ASN A 425 -4.04 -6.56 17.66
C ASN A 425 -3.46 -7.92 18.05
N PRO A 426 -4.06 -9.05 17.63
CA PRO A 426 -3.67 -10.39 18.09
C PRO A 426 -2.28 -10.83 17.64
N LEU A 427 -1.69 -10.24 16.59
CA LEU A 427 -0.39 -10.67 16.06
C LEU A 427 0.74 -9.68 16.34
N PHE A 428 0.46 -8.41 16.56
CA PHE A 428 1.46 -7.37 16.85
C PHE A 428 0.82 -6.17 17.57
N GLN A 429 1.63 -5.41 18.31
CA GLN A 429 1.18 -4.20 19.03
C GLN A 429 1.87 -2.93 18.51
N VAL A 430 2.84 -3.08 17.61
CA VAL A 430 3.53 -1.99 16.88
C VAL A 430 3.36 -2.23 15.38
N LYS A 431 3.01 -1.15 14.66
CA LYS A 431 2.78 -1.18 13.21
C LYS A 431 3.53 -0.01 12.55
#